data_fc8477996918e67f85684418c52db729
#
_entry.id   fc8477996918e67f85684418c52db729
#
_cell.length_a   1.000
_cell.length_b   1.000
_cell.length_c   1.000
_cell.angle_alpha   90.00
_cell.angle_beta   90.00
_cell.angle_gamma   90.00
#
_symmetry.space_group_name_H-M   'P 1'
#
loop_
_entity.id
_entity.type
_entity.pdbx_description
1 polymer ?
#
loop_
_entity_poly.entity_id
_entity_poly.type
_entity_poly.pdbx_seq_one_letter_code
_entity_poly.pdbx_strand_id
1 'polypeptide(L)'
;MGLNRFMSGKEILIDDAGWGDLILGVVVGALKPPDRRYMERRIPVSSFQPPNFENKKYLDDAMKIADEIIEVMQPDVEISFKVCSGYVLSSIRRHLQDRGFKVEKVEITGELQEMVERSYVRWCIEVGVPAERLEDKRRFWTLLEWVAERPELRETLVKTGWKSWKKKWREKAFEKRALSS
;
A
#
# COMPACT_ATOMS: atom_id res chain seq x y z
N MET A 1 31.36 1.28 -13.11
CA MET A 1 31.74 1.58 -11.73
C MET A 1 30.60 2.34 -11.07
N GLY A 2 29.72 1.62 -10.38
CA GLY A 2 28.60 2.22 -9.66
C GLY A 2 29.11 2.91 -8.40
N LEU A 3 28.94 4.21 -8.33
CA LEU A 3 29.12 4.99 -7.11
C LEU A 3 28.12 4.48 -6.07
N ASN A 4 28.63 3.70 -5.12
CA ASN A 4 27.98 3.49 -3.83
C ASN A 4 27.85 4.90 -3.19
N ARG A 5 26.69 5.54 -3.42
CA ARG A 5 26.32 6.73 -2.68
C ARG A 5 26.19 6.27 -1.23
N PHE A 6 27.17 6.56 -0.41
CA PHE A 6 27.11 6.40 1.04
C PHE A 6 25.76 6.96 1.49
N MET A 7 24.82 6.08 1.84
CA MET A 7 23.55 6.48 2.39
C MET A 7 23.86 7.17 3.73
N SER A 8 23.74 8.48 3.73
CA SER A 8 23.97 9.24 4.95
C SER A 8 22.94 8.77 5.98
N GLY A 9 23.38 8.44 7.18
CA GLY A 9 22.53 7.92 8.27
C GLY A 9 21.42 8.86 8.75
N LYS A 10 21.03 9.83 7.94
CA LYS A 10 20.11 10.92 8.24
C LYS A 10 18.85 10.89 7.39
N GLU A 11 18.43 9.72 6.94
CA GLU A 11 17.19 9.60 6.16
C GLU A 11 16.30 8.45 6.62
N ILE A 12 14.99 8.64 6.48
CA ILE A 12 13.96 7.62 6.61
C ILE A 12 13.23 7.54 5.28
N LEU A 13 13.14 6.33 4.73
CA LEU A 13 12.43 6.04 3.50
C LEU A 13 11.01 5.58 3.82
N ILE A 14 10.01 6.03 3.04
CA ILE A 14 8.61 5.58 3.17
C ILE A 14 8.08 5.22 1.80
N ASP A 15 7.50 4.02 1.70
CA ASP A 15 6.90 3.50 0.47
C ASP A 15 5.61 2.73 0.76
N ASP A 16 4.84 2.43 -0.29
CA ASP A 16 3.59 1.67 -0.18
C ASP A 16 3.48 0.57 -1.24
N ALA A 17 2.62 -0.41 -0.95
CA ALA A 17 2.23 -1.44 -1.90
C ALA A 17 0.73 -1.71 -1.82
N GLY A 18 0.14 -2.10 -2.95
CA GLY A 18 -1.26 -2.48 -3.05
C GLY A 18 -2.22 -1.36 -3.46
N TRP A 19 -1.77 -0.11 -3.64
CA TRP A 19 -2.65 0.99 -4.06
C TRP A 19 -3.43 0.68 -5.34
N GLY A 20 -2.75 0.16 -6.38
CA GLY A 20 -3.36 -0.18 -7.67
C GLY A 20 -4.04 -1.55 -7.73
N ASP A 21 -3.96 -2.34 -6.69
CA ASP A 21 -4.51 -3.69 -6.63
C ASP A 21 -5.97 -3.71 -6.19
N LEU A 22 -6.73 -4.68 -6.70
CA LEU A 22 -8.18 -4.74 -6.55
C LEU A 22 -8.63 -5.01 -5.12
N ILE A 23 -7.95 -5.89 -4.41
CA ILE A 23 -8.35 -6.36 -3.08
C ILE A 23 -7.49 -5.79 -1.98
N LEU A 24 -7.97 -5.95 -0.75
CA LEU A 24 -7.32 -5.48 0.47
C LEU A 24 -7.12 -3.96 0.48
N GLY A 25 -6.30 -3.48 1.38
CA GLY A 25 -5.97 -2.06 1.44
C GLY A 25 -4.60 -1.77 0.86
N VAL A 26 -3.79 -1.06 1.64
CA VAL A 26 -2.43 -0.67 1.27
C VAL A 26 -1.49 -0.99 2.44
N VAL A 27 -0.32 -1.54 2.13
CA VAL A 27 0.78 -1.64 3.07
C VAL A 27 1.61 -0.37 2.97
N VAL A 28 1.91 0.26 4.08
CA VAL A 28 2.86 1.38 4.18
C VAL A 28 4.04 0.92 5.01
N GLY A 29 5.23 1.02 4.47
CA GLY A 29 6.48 0.67 5.13
C GLY A 29 7.42 1.85 5.30
N ALA A 30 8.18 1.85 6.39
CA ALA A 30 9.23 2.81 6.65
C ALA A 30 10.53 2.09 7.02
N LEU A 31 11.65 2.55 6.44
CA LEU A 31 12.98 2.00 6.65
C LEU A 31 13.97 3.12 7.01
N LYS A 32 14.70 2.94 8.09
CA LYS A 32 15.86 3.77 8.45
C LYS A 32 17.15 3.00 8.12
N PRO A 33 17.78 3.29 6.98
CA PRO A 33 18.78 2.40 6.38
C PRO A 33 19.96 2.02 7.27
N PRO A 34 20.61 2.94 8.02
CA PRO A 34 21.82 2.58 8.77
C PRO A 34 21.55 1.53 9.84
N ASP A 35 20.44 1.72 10.55
CA ASP A 35 20.04 0.84 11.67
C ASP A 35 19.26 -0.38 11.15
N ARG A 36 18.91 -0.39 9.87
CA ARG A 36 17.96 -1.33 9.26
C ARG A 36 16.65 -1.44 10.08
N ARG A 37 16.29 -0.38 10.80
CA ARG A 37 15.05 -0.31 11.54
C ARG A 37 13.90 -0.21 10.53
N TYR A 38 13.02 -1.17 10.57
CA TYR A 38 11.88 -1.28 9.68
C TYR A 38 10.58 -1.36 10.45
N MET A 39 9.55 -0.75 9.95
CA MET A 39 8.17 -0.98 10.37
C MET A 39 7.24 -0.96 9.18
N GLU A 40 6.11 -1.64 9.32
CA GLU A 40 5.02 -1.60 8.35
C GLU A 40 3.66 -1.54 9.03
N ARG A 41 2.69 -0.96 8.35
CA ARG A 41 1.29 -0.94 8.77
C ARG A 41 0.39 -1.15 7.57
N ARG A 42 -0.79 -1.70 7.84
CA ARG A 42 -1.83 -1.95 6.84
C ARG A 42 -2.94 -0.92 6.97
N ILE A 43 -3.25 -0.19 5.91
CA ILE A 43 -4.50 0.54 5.79
C ILE A 43 -5.55 -0.49 5.37
N PRO A 44 -6.63 -0.71 6.15
CA PRO A 44 -7.56 -1.79 5.87
C PRO A 44 -8.41 -1.52 4.64
N VAL A 45 -8.93 -2.58 4.02
CA VAL A 45 -9.83 -2.47 2.86
C VAL A 45 -11.08 -1.64 3.14
N SER A 46 -11.57 -1.65 4.37
CA SER A 46 -12.73 -0.87 4.79
C SER A 46 -12.55 0.65 4.56
N SER A 47 -11.32 1.15 4.56
CA SER A 47 -11.02 2.54 4.24
C SER A 47 -11.15 2.86 2.73
N PHE A 48 -11.22 1.82 1.90
CA PHE A 48 -11.42 1.88 0.44
C PHE A 48 -12.83 1.45 0.02
N GLN A 49 -13.74 1.29 0.96
CA GLN A 49 -15.14 0.90 0.74
C GLN A 49 -16.08 2.04 1.16
N PRO A 50 -17.30 2.12 0.56
CA PRO A 50 -18.29 3.12 0.98
C PRO A 50 -18.71 2.95 2.45
N PRO A 51 -18.98 4.04 3.20
CA PRO A 51 -18.82 5.45 2.80
C PRO A 51 -17.40 6.00 3.00
N ASN A 52 -16.49 5.19 3.54
CA ASN A 52 -15.16 5.62 3.97
C ASN A 52 -14.28 6.13 2.82
N PHE A 53 -14.42 5.49 1.64
CA PHE A 53 -13.63 5.87 0.47
C PHE A 53 -13.95 7.29 -0.01
N GLU A 54 -15.24 7.64 -0.08
CA GLU A 54 -15.71 8.97 -0.46
C GLU A 54 -15.22 10.04 0.52
N ASN A 55 -15.14 9.68 1.81
CA ASN A 55 -14.63 10.53 2.89
C ASN A 55 -13.11 10.52 2.98
N LYS A 56 -12.42 9.81 2.09
CA LYS A 56 -10.96 9.70 2.05
C LYS A 56 -10.33 9.17 3.35
N LYS A 57 -11.04 8.30 4.06
CA LYS A 57 -10.57 7.73 5.33
C LYS A 57 -9.18 7.10 5.23
N TYR A 58 -8.81 6.53 4.08
CA TYR A 58 -7.49 5.99 3.83
C TYR A 58 -6.35 7.03 3.97
N LEU A 59 -6.63 8.33 3.73
CA LEU A 59 -5.65 9.39 3.97
C LEU A 59 -5.51 9.72 5.46
N ASP A 60 -6.60 9.65 6.22
CA ASP A 60 -6.56 9.83 7.69
C ASP A 60 -5.81 8.66 8.36
N ASP A 61 -6.05 7.44 7.87
CA ASP A 61 -5.33 6.26 8.36
C ASP A 61 -3.83 6.35 8.02
N ALA A 62 -3.48 6.86 6.84
CA ALA A 62 -2.09 7.12 6.47
C ALA A 62 -1.42 8.17 7.39
N MET A 63 -2.12 9.22 7.79
CA MET A 63 -1.59 10.20 8.75
C MET A 63 -1.30 9.57 10.12
N LYS A 64 -2.17 8.70 10.62
CA LYS A 64 -1.92 7.95 11.86
C LYS A 64 -0.67 7.08 11.76
N ILE A 65 -0.46 6.45 10.61
CA ILE A 65 0.76 5.69 10.35
C ILE A 65 2.00 6.60 10.39
N ALA A 66 1.90 7.85 9.89
CA ALA A 66 3.01 8.80 10.00
C ALA A 66 3.37 9.13 11.46
N ASP A 67 2.38 9.28 12.35
CA ASP A 67 2.64 9.46 13.79
C ASP A 67 3.33 8.23 14.39
N GLU A 68 2.89 7.02 14.05
CA GLU A 68 3.55 5.78 14.48
C GLU A 68 4.99 5.65 13.93
N ILE A 69 5.23 6.10 12.69
CA ILE A 69 6.59 6.13 12.13
C ILE A 69 7.49 7.06 12.95
N ILE A 70 7.00 8.25 13.31
CA ILE A 70 7.75 9.19 14.16
C ILE A 70 8.05 8.55 15.52
N GLU A 71 7.06 7.91 16.13
CA GLU A 71 7.21 7.26 17.43
C GLU A 71 8.23 6.12 17.41
N VAL A 72 8.15 5.24 16.42
CA VAL A 72 9.02 4.06 16.30
C VAL A 72 10.44 4.44 15.85
N MET A 73 10.55 5.32 14.85
CA MET A 73 11.84 5.67 14.24
C MET A 73 12.62 6.71 15.04
N GLN A 74 11.94 7.48 15.90
CA GLN A 74 12.53 8.52 16.75
C GLN A 74 13.51 9.41 15.95
N PRO A 75 13.01 10.11 14.91
CA PRO A 75 13.86 10.96 14.07
C PRO A 75 14.36 12.16 14.87
N ASP A 76 15.64 12.49 14.70
CA ASP A 76 16.16 13.77 15.14
C ASP A 76 15.79 14.88 14.13
N VAL A 77 16.04 16.15 14.50
CA VAL A 77 15.68 17.32 13.66
C VAL A 77 16.42 17.41 12.33
N GLU A 78 17.52 16.68 12.19
CA GLU A 78 18.34 16.68 10.97
C GLU A 78 17.91 15.60 9.97
N ILE A 79 17.01 14.68 10.39
CA ILE A 79 16.52 13.61 9.52
C ILE A 79 15.67 14.16 8.38
N SER A 80 15.92 13.65 7.17
CA SER A 80 15.09 13.87 6.01
C SER A 80 14.23 12.65 5.74
N PHE A 81 12.93 12.85 5.55
CA PHE A 81 12.02 11.81 5.08
C PHE A 81 11.98 11.80 3.55
N LYS A 82 12.32 10.66 2.95
CA LYS A 82 12.17 10.41 1.52
C LYS A 82 10.92 9.55 1.33
N VAL A 83 9.89 10.14 0.77
CA VAL A 83 8.56 9.52 0.67
C VAL A 83 8.19 9.32 -0.79
N CYS A 84 7.77 8.10 -1.13
CA CYS A 84 7.35 7.76 -2.48
C CYS A 84 6.22 8.67 -2.97
N SER A 85 6.10 8.80 -4.30
CA SER A 85 5.16 9.72 -4.95
C SER A 85 3.70 9.29 -4.87
N GLY A 86 3.39 8.07 -4.41
CA GLY A 86 2.05 7.50 -4.33
C GLY A 86 1.02 8.45 -3.70
N TYR A 87 -0.22 8.39 -4.22
CA TYR A 87 -1.28 9.29 -3.77
C TYR A 87 -1.63 9.10 -2.29
N VAL A 88 -1.70 7.85 -1.83
CA VAL A 88 -1.99 7.53 -0.42
C VAL A 88 -0.96 8.14 0.52
N LEU A 89 0.29 8.29 0.07
CA LEU A 89 1.37 8.89 0.86
C LEU A 89 1.36 10.43 0.85
N SER A 90 0.44 11.07 0.12
CA SER A 90 0.35 12.54 0.06
C SER A 90 0.02 13.15 1.41
N SER A 91 -0.84 12.51 2.19
CA SER A 91 -1.16 12.94 3.56
C SER A 91 0.01 12.75 4.52
N ILE A 92 0.77 11.64 4.37
CA ILE A 92 2.00 11.42 5.14
C ILE A 92 3.02 12.52 4.86
N ARG A 93 3.26 12.85 3.59
CA ARG A 93 4.19 13.94 3.22
C ARG A 93 3.79 15.26 3.87
N ARG A 94 2.51 15.64 3.76
CA ARG A 94 2.01 16.88 4.37
C ARG A 94 2.13 16.85 5.89
N HIS A 95 1.69 15.76 6.52
CA HIS A 95 1.71 15.63 7.97
C HIS A 95 3.13 15.74 8.54
N LEU A 96 4.12 15.07 7.93
CA LEU A 96 5.51 15.17 8.32
C LEU A 96 6.08 16.60 8.16
N GLN A 97 5.70 17.31 7.07
CA GLN A 97 6.06 18.72 6.87
C GLN A 97 5.45 19.62 7.94
N ASP A 98 4.17 19.43 8.26
CA ASP A 98 3.47 20.20 9.30
C ASP A 98 4.08 19.96 10.70
N ARG A 99 4.70 18.80 10.90
CA ARG A 99 5.48 18.47 12.11
C ARG A 99 6.91 19.03 12.09
N GLY A 100 7.29 19.75 11.05
CA GLY A 100 8.58 20.45 10.92
C GLY A 100 9.71 19.61 10.33
N PHE A 101 9.44 18.40 9.84
CA PHE A 101 10.47 17.57 9.21
C PHE A 101 10.75 17.98 7.77
N LYS A 102 11.99 17.77 7.33
CA LYS A 102 12.35 17.87 5.92
C LYS A 102 11.78 16.66 5.17
N VAL A 103 10.99 16.90 4.14
CA VAL A 103 10.35 15.85 3.34
C VAL A 103 10.65 16.03 1.87
N GLU A 104 11.14 14.97 1.25
CA GLU A 104 11.41 14.90 -0.20
C GLU A 104 10.47 13.86 -0.82
N LYS A 105 9.79 14.27 -1.90
CA LYS A 105 9.02 13.35 -2.76
C LYS A 105 9.99 12.70 -3.75
N VAL A 106 10.13 11.38 -3.67
CA VAL A 106 11.09 10.62 -4.47
C VAL A 106 10.46 9.38 -5.08
N GLU A 107 11.15 8.75 -6.01
CA GLU A 107 10.88 7.37 -6.40
C GLU A 107 11.69 6.44 -5.50
N ILE A 108 11.01 5.49 -4.87
CA ILE A 108 11.65 4.47 -4.02
C ILE A 108 11.88 3.22 -4.86
N THR A 109 13.11 2.72 -4.84
CA THR A 109 13.52 1.48 -5.50
C THR A 109 14.40 0.65 -4.55
N GLY A 110 14.48 -0.67 -4.80
CA GLY A 110 15.33 -1.56 -4.04
C GLY A 110 14.68 -2.07 -2.75
N GLU A 111 15.45 -2.14 -1.67
CA GLU A 111 15.12 -2.91 -0.47
C GLU A 111 13.73 -2.60 0.10
N LEU A 112 13.41 -1.33 0.34
CA LEU A 112 12.11 -0.97 0.93
C LEU A 112 10.94 -1.32 0.00
N GLN A 113 11.06 -1.03 -1.31
CA GLN A 113 10.04 -1.40 -2.28
C GLN A 113 9.78 -2.91 -2.27
N GLU A 114 10.82 -3.72 -2.27
CA GLU A 114 10.70 -5.18 -2.20
C GLU A 114 10.05 -5.65 -0.89
N MET A 115 10.36 -5.00 0.22
CA MET A 115 9.78 -5.33 1.53
C MET A 115 8.27 -5.08 1.57
N VAL A 116 7.81 -3.91 1.14
CA VAL A 116 6.37 -3.58 1.14
C VAL A 116 5.60 -4.41 0.13
N GLU A 117 6.16 -4.66 -1.04
CA GLU A 117 5.56 -5.54 -2.05
C GLU A 117 5.42 -6.98 -1.53
N ARG A 118 6.46 -7.53 -0.91
CA ARG A 118 6.44 -8.85 -0.29
C ARG A 118 5.41 -8.94 0.84
N SER A 119 5.27 -7.88 1.63
CA SER A 119 4.27 -7.81 2.69
C SER A 119 2.84 -7.79 2.12
N TYR A 120 2.60 -7.05 1.05
CA TYR A 120 1.30 -7.06 0.37
C TYR A 120 0.96 -8.44 -0.22
N VAL A 121 1.92 -9.08 -0.89
CA VAL A 121 1.75 -10.44 -1.42
C VAL A 121 1.43 -11.43 -0.30
N ARG A 122 2.14 -11.36 0.82
CA ARG A 122 1.85 -12.18 2.01
C ARG A 122 0.42 -11.95 2.51
N TRP A 123 -0.03 -10.71 2.55
CA TRP A 123 -1.41 -10.38 2.94
C TRP A 123 -2.45 -10.98 1.98
N CYS A 124 -2.19 -10.99 0.67
CA CYS A 124 -3.03 -11.68 -0.30
C CYS A 124 -3.10 -13.19 -0.03
N ILE A 125 -1.98 -13.82 0.31
CA ILE A 125 -1.91 -15.25 0.66
C ILE A 125 -2.69 -15.54 1.95
N GLU A 126 -2.56 -14.69 2.96
CA GLU A 126 -3.28 -14.81 4.24
C GLU A 126 -4.82 -14.86 4.05
N VAL A 127 -5.37 -14.17 3.05
CA VAL A 127 -6.80 -14.19 2.73
C VAL A 127 -7.19 -15.28 1.73
N GLY A 128 -6.25 -16.14 1.31
CA GLY A 128 -6.51 -17.32 0.52
C GLY A 128 -6.23 -17.19 -0.99
N VAL A 129 -5.54 -16.14 -1.44
CA VAL A 129 -5.05 -16.08 -2.83
C VAL A 129 -3.89 -17.07 -2.98
N PRO A 130 -3.92 -18.00 -3.96
CA PRO A 130 -2.80 -18.91 -4.18
C PRO A 130 -1.51 -18.17 -4.54
N ALA A 131 -0.40 -18.53 -3.89
CA ALA A 131 0.88 -17.85 -4.04
C ALA A 131 1.38 -17.85 -5.50
N GLU A 132 1.22 -18.98 -6.19
CA GLU A 132 1.62 -19.15 -7.60
C GLU A 132 0.92 -18.18 -8.57
N ARG A 133 -0.27 -17.67 -8.20
CA ARG A 133 -1.00 -16.68 -8.99
C ARG A 133 -0.45 -15.26 -8.81
N LEU A 134 0.27 -15.00 -7.73
CA LEU A 134 0.77 -13.66 -7.38
C LEU A 134 2.12 -13.33 -8.00
N GLU A 135 2.76 -14.29 -8.66
CA GLU A 135 4.00 -14.10 -9.42
C GLU A 135 3.78 -13.39 -10.76
N ASP A 136 2.52 -13.33 -11.25
CA ASP A 136 2.17 -12.67 -12.50
C ASP A 136 2.24 -11.13 -12.34
N LYS A 137 2.92 -10.49 -13.31
CA LYS A 137 2.99 -9.02 -13.40
C LYS A 137 1.63 -8.35 -13.58
N ARG A 138 0.59 -9.10 -13.96
CA ARG A 138 -0.79 -8.63 -14.14
C ARG A 138 -1.65 -8.86 -12.90
N ARG A 139 -1.09 -8.61 -11.73
CA ARG A 139 -1.71 -8.90 -10.42
C ARG A 139 -3.16 -8.43 -10.30
N PHE A 140 -3.51 -7.24 -10.82
CA PHE A 140 -4.89 -6.76 -10.82
C PHE A 140 -5.86 -7.77 -11.48
N TRP A 141 -5.51 -8.29 -12.65
CA TRP A 141 -6.34 -9.25 -13.39
C TRP A 141 -6.43 -10.59 -12.68
N THR A 142 -5.31 -11.06 -12.17
CA THR A 142 -5.24 -12.28 -11.36
C THR A 142 -6.17 -12.20 -10.14
N LEU A 143 -6.15 -11.06 -9.44
CA LEU A 143 -7.03 -10.83 -8.29
C LEU A 143 -8.50 -10.70 -8.70
N LEU A 144 -8.80 -10.08 -9.85
CA LEU A 144 -10.16 -10.03 -10.38
C LEU A 144 -10.70 -11.42 -10.71
N GLU A 145 -9.90 -12.26 -11.33
CA GLU A 145 -10.26 -13.66 -11.60
C GLU A 145 -10.48 -14.45 -10.33
N TRP A 146 -9.62 -14.29 -9.34
CA TRP A 146 -9.79 -14.92 -8.05
C TRP A 146 -11.06 -14.46 -7.34
N VAL A 147 -11.40 -13.18 -7.37
CA VAL A 147 -12.68 -12.68 -6.83
C VAL A 147 -13.86 -13.29 -7.57
N ALA A 148 -13.80 -13.39 -8.91
CA ALA A 148 -14.87 -13.92 -9.75
C ALA A 148 -15.18 -15.41 -9.52
N GLU A 149 -14.28 -16.18 -8.93
CA GLU A 149 -14.55 -17.58 -8.57
C GLU A 149 -15.58 -17.71 -7.44
N ARG A 150 -15.60 -16.75 -6.50
CA ARG A 150 -16.54 -16.71 -5.36
C ARG A 150 -16.90 -15.25 -5.01
N PRO A 151 -17.57 -14.52 -5.90
CA PRO A 151 -17.73 -13.07 -5.77
C PRO A 151 -18.54 -12.68 -4.52
N GLU A 152 -19.53 -13.46 -4.11
CA GLU A 152 -20.35 -13.16 -2.92
C GLU A 152 -19.56 -13.22 -1.61
N LEU A 153 -18.53 -14.05 -1.55
CA LEU A 153 -17.65 -14.17 -0.40
C LEU A 153 -16.49 -13.17 -0.46
N ARG A 154 -15.94 -12.98 -1.66
CA ARG A 154 -14.67 -12.25 -1.86
C ARG A 154 -14.86 -10.77 -2.13
N GLU A 155 -16.08 -10.30 -2.46
CA GLU A 155 -16.37 -8.88 -2.63
C GLU A 155 -16.10 -8.07 -1.36
N THR A 156 -16.21 -8.69 -0.19
CA THR A 156 -15.86 -8.06 1.10
C THR A 156 -14.39 -7.63 1.18
N LEU A 157 -13.52 -8.24 0.39
CA LEU A 157 -12.09 -7.92 0.31
C LEU A 157 -11.77 -6.90 -0.79
N VAL A 158 -12.74 -6.50 -1.62
CA VAL A 158 -12.55 -5.61 -2.76
C VAL A 158 -12.63 -4.14 -2.33
N LYS A 159 -11.85 -3.29 -2.97
CA LYS A 159 -11.93 -1.82 -2.87
C LYS A 159 -13.19 -1.31 -3.59
N THR A 160 -14.36 -1.61 -3.04
CA THR A 160 -15.67 -1.35 -3.66
C THR A 160 -16.02 0.13 -3.80
N GLY A 161 -15.27 1.04 -3.16
CA GLY A 161 -15.38 2.48 -3.35
C GLY A 161 -14.95 2.96 -4.73
N TRP A 162 -14.11 2.19 -5.43
CA TRP A 162 -13.65 2.58 -6.76
C TRP A 162 -14.79 2.63 -7.79
N LYS A 163 -14.85 3.72 -8.55
CA LYS A 163 -15.84 3.88 -9.64
C LYS A 163 -15.74 2.76 -10.69
N SER A 164 -14.51 2.30 -10.97
CA SER A 164 -14.25 1.21 -11.91
C SER A 164 -14.85 -0.11 -11.45
N TRP A 165 -14.83 -0.40 -10.12
CA TRP A 165 -15.51 -1.57 -9.59
C TRP A 165 -17.01 -1.49 -9.86
N LYS A 166 -17.66 -0.42 -9.41
CA LYS A 166 -19.12 -0.24 -9.55
C LYS A 166 -19.60 -0.26 -10.99
N LYS A 167 -18.84 0.35 -11.92
CA LYS A 167 -19.28 0.55 -13.32
C LYS A 167 -18.88 -0.59 -14.26
N LYS A 168 -17.88 -1.39 -13.93
CA LYS A 168 -17.28 -2.33 -14.89
C LYS A 168 -16.94 -3.69 -14.30
N TRP A 169 -16.20 -3.74 -13.21
CA TRP A 169 -15.58 -4.97 -12.78
C TRP A 169 -16.49 -5.87 -11.95
N ARG A 170 -17.43 -5.28 -11.20
CA ARG A 170 -18.40 -6.04 -10.39
C ARG A 170 -19.25 -6.94 -11.27
N GLU A 171 -19.88 -6.38 -12.28
CA GLU A 171 -20.72 -7.13 -13.23
C GLU A 171 -19.93 -8.29 -13.83
N LYS A 172 -18.73 -8.01 -14.38
CA LYS A 172 -17.86 -9.06 -14.95
C LYS A 172 -17.49 -10.16 -13.97
N ALA A 173 -17.25 -9.85 -12.70
CA ALA A 173 -16.93 -10.85 -11.68
C ALA A 173 -18.12 -11.77 -11.40
N PHE A 174 -19.34 -11.23 -11.34
CA PHE A 174 -20.55 -12.00 -11.09
C PHE A 174 -21.03 -12.79 -12.32
N GLU A 175 -20.91 -12.23 -13.52
CA GLU A 175 -21.27 -12.93 -14.77
C GLU A 175 -20.38 -14.15 -15.05
N LYS A 176 -19.06 -14.03 -14.83
CA LYS A 176 -18.11 -15.12 -15.07
C LYS A 176 -18.45 -16.37 -14.23
N ARG A 177 -18.97 -16.19 -13.03
CA ARG A 177 -19.46 -17.29 -12.20
C ARG A 177 -20.69 -17.98 -12.81
N ALA A 178 -21.66 -17.22 -13.33
CA ALA A 178 -22.88 -17.77 -13.89
C ALA A 178 -22.60 -18.69 -15.10
N LEU A 179 -21.48 -18.49 -15.80
CA LEU A 179 -21.05 -19.33 -16.92
C LEU A 179 -20.25 -20.56 -16.50
N SER A 180 -19.81 -20.62 -15.22
CA SER A 180 -18.97 -21.71 -14.67
C SER A 180 -19.78 -22.64 -13.73
N SER A 181 -21.07 -22.38 -13.53
CA SER A 181 -22.03 -23.17 -12.76
C SER A 181 -22.93 -23.98 -13.66
#